data_a57efacd8ba662388ee125371c6619c5
#
_entry.id   a57efacd8ba662388ee125371c6619c5
#
_cell.length_a   1.000
_cell.length_b   1.000
_cell.length_c   1.000
_cell.angle_alpha   90.00
_cell.angle_beta   90.00
_cell.angle_gamma   90.00
#
_symmetry.space_group_name_H-M   'P 1'
#
loop_
_entity.id
_entity.type
_entity.pdbx_description
1 polymer ?
#
loop_
_entity_poly.entity_id
_entity_poly.type
_entity_poly.pdbx_seq_one_letter_code
_entity_poly.pdbx_strand_id
1 'polypeptide(L)'
;MSNVTNLILSSNPIYKNILDPLNKKTSCNWEYIDNKKKFSNEYLNFRGIKKIFIPHWSFVIPKNIHKNYECILFHMTDLPYGRGGSPLQNLIKRGYHDTKISAIRVNEQIDSGPIYLKKELSLDGSAGEIFNRSSLI
;
A
#
# COMPACT_ATOMS: atom_id res chain seq x y z
N MET A 1 5.26 1.78 -27.37
CA MET A 1 5.46 1.47 -25.95
C MET A 1 4.43 2.16 -25.10
N SER A 2 3.66 1.40 -24.39
CA SER A 2 2.71 2.01 -23.47
C SER A 2 3.45 2.48 -22.23
N ASN A 3 3.40 3.75 -21.99
CA ASN A 3 3.91 4.33 -20.76
C ASN A 3 2.80 4.30 -19.72
N VAL A 4 2.58 3.11 -19.15
CA VAL A 4 1.64 2.98 -18.04
C VAL A 4 2.24 3.66 -16.82
N THR A 5 1.49 4.54 -16.20
CA THR A 5 1.89 5.22 -14.97
C THR A 5 1.09 4.65 -13.81
N ASN A 6 1.79 4.19 -12.80
CA ASN A 6 1.20 3.73 -11.55
C ASN A 6 1.57 4.69 -10.41
N LEU A 7 0.76 4.70 -9.37
CA LEU A 7 0.95 5.57 -8.23
C LEU A 7 1.24 4.75 -6.98
N ILE A 8 2.21 5.22 -6.20
CA ILE A 8 2.40 4.78 -4.82
C ILE A 8 1.83 5.85 -3.92
N LEU A 9 0.87 5.47 -3.09
CA LEU A 9 0.21 6.34 -2.14
C LEU A 9 0.61 5.91 -0.73
N SER A 10 1.33 6.75 -0.01
CA SER A 10 1.79 6.39 1.33
C SER A 10 1.97 7.60 2.23
N SER A 11 1.53 7.47 3.47
CA SER A 11 1.80 8.44 4.53
C SER A 11 3.17 8.26 5.16
N ASN A 12 3.81 7.12 4.94
CA ASN A 12 5.12 6.81 5.50
C ASN A 12 6.20 7.04 4.44
N PRO A 13 7.11 8.02 4.64
CA PRO A 13 8.10 8.38 3.62
C PRO A 13 9.11 7.29 3.28
N ILE A 14 9.22 6.24 4.08
CA ILE A 14 10.13 5.13 3.81
C ILE A 14 9.81 4.45 2.46
N TYR A 15 8.55 4.43 2.04
CA TYR A 15 8.14 3.81 0.79
C TYR A 15 8.52 4.63 -0.45
N LYS A 16 8.95 5.87 -0.27
CA LYS A 16 9.48 6.68 -1.37
C LYS A 16 10.78 6.08 -1.95
N ASN A 17 11.51 5.34 -1.14
CA ASN A 17 12.77 4.73 -1.54
C ASN A 17 12.61 3.60 -2.56
N ILE A 18 11.40 3.09 -2.77
CA ILE A 18 11.15 2.02 -3.74
C ILE A 18 10.88 2.54 -5.16
N LEU A 19 10.75 3.85 -5.35
CA LEU A 19 10.46 4.43 -6.67
C LEU A 19 11.54 4.12 -7.69
N ASP A 20 12.82 4.37 -7.37
CA ASP A 20 13.91 4.11 -8.29
C ASP A 20 14.03 2.63 -8.69
N PRO A 21 14.02 1.68 -7.73
CA PRO A 21 14.01 0.27 -8.10
C PRO A 21 12.84 -0.13 -8.99
N LEU A 22 11.64 0.40 -8.72
CA LEU A 22 10.46 0.08 -9.53
C LEU A 22 10.58 0.64 -10.95
N ASN A 23 11.06 1.86 -11.10
CA ASN A 23 11.27 2.45 -12.41
C ASN A 23 12.31 1.69 -13.23
N LYS A 24 13.28 1.09 -12.56
CA LYS A 24 14.34 0.30 -13.24
C LYS A 24 13.90 -1.13 -13.56
N LYS A 25 13.08 -1.74 -12.70
CA LYS A 25 12.70 -3.15 -12.82
C LYS A 25 11.43 -3.39 -13.64
N THR A 26 10.64 -2.36 -13.84
CA THR A 26 9.36 -2.46 -14.56
C THR A 26 9.38 -1.57 -15.79
N SER A 27 8.50 -1.86 -16.75
CA SER A 27 8.31 -0.99 -17.91
C SER A 27 7.34 0.16 -17.63
N CYS A 28 6.86 0.27 -16.39
CA CYS A 28 5.92 1.30 -15.99
C CYS A 28 6.64 2.52 -15.43
N ASN A 29 5.98 3.67 -15.50
CA ASN A 29 6.38 4.86 -14.76
C ASN A 29 5.71 4.84 -13.40
N TRP A 30 6.39 5.37 -12.39
CA TRP A 30 5.89 5.37 -11.03
C TRP A 30 5.91 6.77 -10.46
N GLU A 31 4.81 7.18 -9.84
CA GLU A 31 4.69 8.44 -9.11
C GLU A 31 4.39 8.15 -7.64
N TYR A 32 4.58 9.16 -6.81
CA TYR A 32 4.41 9.06 -5.37
C TYR A 32 3.59 10.22 -4.84
N ILE A 33 2.58 9.92 -4.00
CA ILE A 33 1.80 10.92 -3.27
C ILE A 33 1.87 10.59 -1.78
N ASP A 34 2.20 11.59 -0.98
CA ASP A 34 2.21 11.50 0.48
C ASP A 34 1.22 12.46 1.14
N ASN A 35 0.48 13.22 0.36
CA ASN A 35 -0.37 14.29 0.82
C ASN A 35 -1.81 14.08 0.34
N LYS A 36 -2.76 14.05 1.29
CA LYS A 36 -4.18 13.88 1.00
C LYS A 36 -4.72 14.91 0.00
N LYS A 37 -4.20 16.13 0.01
CA LYS A 37 -4.68 17.22 -0.88
C LYS A 37 -4.36 16.94 -2.35
N LYS A 38 -3.28 16.21 -2.63
CA LYS A 38 -2.90 15.84 -4.00
C LYS A 38 -3.63 14.62 -4.51
N PHE A 39 -4.25 13.84 -3.63
CA PHE A 39 -4.91 12.60 -3.98
C PHE A 39 -6.36 12.87 -4.37
N SER A 40 -6.60 13.10 -5.66
CA SER A 40 -7.93 13.41 -6.20
C SER A 40 -8.13 12.74 -7.56
N ASN A 41 -9.39 12.53 -7.95
CA ASN A 41 -9.72 12.03 -9.28
C ASN A 41 -9.16 12.91 -10.39
N GLU A 42 -9.19 14.22 -10.20
CA GLU A 42 -8.68 15.18 -11.17
C GLU A 42 -7.18 14.99 -11.41
N TYR A 43 -6.40 14.87 -10.34
CA TYR A 43 -4.97 14.64 -10.43
C TYR A 43 -4.65 13.29 -11.07
N LEU A 44 -5.34 12.23 -10.63
CA LEU A 44 -5.12 10.88 -11.16
C LEU A 44 -5.41 10.81 -12.65
N ASN A 45 -6.49 11.43 -13.08
CA ASN A 45 -6.85 11.48 -14.49
C ASN A 45 -5.86 12.31 -15.30
N PHE A 46 -5.45 13.46 -14.78
CA PHE A 46 -4.46 14.34 -15.41
C PHE A 46 -3.14 13.62 -15.64
N ARG A 47 -2.68 12.85 -14.66
CA ARG A 47 -1.41 12.13 -14.74
C ARG A 47 -1.52 10.78 -15.46
N GLY A 48 -2.72 10.37 -15.85
CA GLY A 48 -2.92 9.09 -16.52
C GLY A 48 -2.61 7.88 -15.65
N ILE A 49 -2.90 7.97 -14.36
CA ILE A 49 -2.66 6.88 -13.42
C ILE A 49 -3.54 5.69 -13.75
N LYS A 50 -2.98 4.49 -13.77
CA LYS A 50 -3.72 3.27 -14.05
C LYS A 50 -4.05 2.48 -12.79
N LYS A 51 -3.04 2.23 -11.96
CA LYS A 51 -3.20 1.48 -10.70
C LYS A 51 -2.60 2.27 -9.55
N ILE A 52 -3.18 2.11 -8.37
CA ILE A 52 -2.76 2.79 -7.15
C ILE A 52 -2.34 1.73 -6.14
N PHE A 53 -1.08 1.78 -5.71
CA PHE A 53 -0.51 0.87 -4.73
C PHE A 53 -0.36 1.60 -3.41
N ILE A 54 -0.95 1.04 -2.35
CA ILE A 54 -1.09 1.74 -1.05
C ILE A 54 -0.41 0.92 0.04
N PRO A 55 0.91 1.11 0.26
CA PRO A 55 1.61 0.39 1.32
C PRO A 55 1.29 0.89 2.74
N HIS A 56 0.99 2.17 2.90
CA HIS A 56 0.62 2.73 4.19
C HIS A 56 -0.10 4.06 3.98
N TRP A 57 -1.36 4.12 4.36
CA TRP A 57 -2.16 5.34 4.20
C TRP A 57 -3.08 5.53 5.40
N SER A 58 -3.10 6.74 5.95
CA SER A 58 -3.82 7.05 7.19
C SER A 58 -5.28 7.44 6.98
N PHE A 59 -5.74 7.48 5.73
CA PHE A 59 -7.08 7.94 5.39
C PHE A 59 -7.85 6.86 4.65
N VAL A 60 -9.18 6.96 4.71
CA VAL A 60 -10.06 6.09 3.92
C VAL A 60 -9.95 6.47 2.44
N ILE A 61 -9.90 5.47 1.56
CA ILE A 61 -9.92 5.70 0.11
C ILE A 61 -11.34 6.04 -0.30
N PRO A 62 -11.58 7.21 -0.92
CA PRO A 62 -12.92 7.58 -1.35
C PRO A 62 -13.51 6.60 -2.36
N LYS A 63 -14.82 6.39 -2.28
CA LYS A 63 -15.54 5.49 -3.19
C LYS A 63 -15.37 5.87 -4.65
N ASN A 64 -15.39 7.17 -4.95
CA ASN A 64 -15.23 7.65 -6.32
C ASN A 64 -13.84 7.39 -6.89
N ILE A 65 -12.86 7.07 -6.06
CA ILE A 65 -11.52 6.69 -6.49
C ILE A 65 -11.45 5.17 -6.66
N HIS A 66 -11.79 4.38 -5.65
CA HIS A 66 -11.64 2.92 -5.78
C HIS A 66 -12.64 2.27 -6.74
N LYS A 67 -13.69 2.97 -7.14
CA LYS A 67 -14.57 2.52 -8.21
C LYS A 67 -13.96 2.72 -9.60
N ASN A 68 -13.20 3.80 -9.79
CA ASN A 68 -12.66 4.19 -11.09
C ASN A 68 -11.22 3.71 -11.31
N TYR A 69 -10.51 3.41 -10.23
CA TYR A 69 -9.11 2.97 -10.27
C TYR A 69 -8.94 1.70 -9.45
N GLU A 70 -8.12 0.80 -9.95
CA GLU A 70 -7.76 -0.38 -9.18
C GLU A 70 -6.79 0.05 -8.07
N CYS A 71 -7.25 -0.03 -6.82
CA CYS A 71 -6.46 0.32 -5.65
C CYS A 71 -6.04 -0.95 -4.92
N ILE A 72 -4.75 -1.12 -4.70
CA ILE A 72 -4.15 -2.30 -4.08
C ILE A 72 -3.55 -1.89 -2.75
N LEU A 73 -4.15 -2.36 -1.66
CA LEU A 73 -3.73 -2.06 -0.30
C LEU A 73 -2.86 -3.19 0.23
N PHE A 74 -1.80 -2.82 0.92
CA PHE A 74 -0.93 -3.78 1.61
C PHE A 74 -1.21 -3.73 3.10
N HIS A 75 -1.83 -4.78 3.62
CA HIS A 75 -2.20 -4.88 5.03
C HIS A 75 -1.27 -5.86 5.74
N MET A 76 -0.73 -5.46 6.89
CA MET A 76 0.32 -6.22 7.60
C MET A 76 -0.26 -7.25 8.54
N THR A 77 -1.27 -7.99 8.10
CA THR A 77 -1.81 -9.15 8.80
C THR A 77 -2.13 -10.25 7.81
N ASP A 78 -2.29 -11.46 8.33
CA ASP A 78 -2.79 -12.60 7.54
C ASP A 78 -4.32 -12.49 7.47
N LEU A 79 -4.81 -11.67 6.53
CA LEU A 79 -6.25 -11.44 6.39
C LEU A 79 -7.02 -12.75 6.16
N PRO A 80 -8.24 -12.89 6.70
CA PRO A 80 -9.08 -11.86 7.30
C PRO A 80 -8.76 -11.50 8.76
N TYR A 81 -7.71 -12.04 9.33
CA TYR A 81 -7.29 -11.70 10.69
C TYR A 81 -6.72 -10.29 10.75
N GLY A 82 -7.11 -9.53 11.76
CA GLY A 82 -6.49 -8.22 12.02
C GLY A 82 -6.90 -7.11 11.05
N ARG A 83 -8.16 -7.07 10.62
CA ARG A 83 -8.66 -5.94 9.84
C ARG A 83 -8.71 -4.66 10.67
N GLY A 84 -8.62 -3.51 10.01
CA GLY A 84 -8.69 -2.20 10.64
C GLY A 84 -7.34 -1.49 10.70
N GLY A 85 -7.30 -0.34 11.38
CA GLY A 85 -6.13 0.52 11.44
C GLY A 85 -5.02 0.01 12.35
N SER A 86 -3.80 0.47 12.07
CA SER A 86 -2.59 0.18 12.86
C SER A 86 -2.34 -1.30 13.10
N PRO A 87 -2.38 -2.15 12.05
CA PRO A 87 -2.27 -3.60 12.25
C PRO A 87 -0.91 -4.02 12.82
N LEU A 88 0.17 -3.41 12.36
CA LEU A 88 1.52 -3.76 12.81
C LEU A 88 1.69 -3.49 14.30
N GLN A 89 1.28 -2.32 14.76
CA GLN A 89 1.38 -1.93 16.16
C GLN A 89 0.55 -2.86 17.05
N ASN A 90 -0.63 -3.24 16.62
CA ASN A 90 -1.50 -4.16 17.35
C ASN A 90 -0.88 -5.56 17.47
N LEU A 91 -0.26 -6.06 16.41
CA LEU A 91 0.40 -7.37 16.43
C LEU A 91 1.59 -7.38 17.39
N ILE A 92 2.43 -6.34 17.35
CA ILE A 92 3.58 -6.22 18.25
C ILE A 92 3.11 -6.16 19.71
N LYS A 93 2.08 -5.36 19.98
CA LYS A 93 1.50 -5.22 21.32
C LYS A 93 0.96 -6.55 21.85
N ARG A 94 0.45 -7.42 20.97
CA ARG A 94 -0.07 -8.75 21.33
C ARG A 94 1.02 -9.83 21.38
N GLY A 95 2.28 -9.49 21.11
CA GLY A 95 3.41 -10.41 21.22
C GLY A 95 3.66 -11.30 20.02
N TYR A 96 3.14 -10.96 18.84
CA TYR A 96 3.43 -11.71 17.62
C TYR A 96 4.86 -11.44 17.15
N HIS A 97 5.53 -12.50 16.67
CA HIS A 97 6.90 -12.43 16.16
C HIS A 97 6.97 -12.32 14.64
N ASP A 98 5.92 -12.73 13.97
CA ASP A 98 5.81 -12.63 12.50
C ASP A 98 4.37 -12.42 12.08
N THR A 99 4.19 -12.04 10.84
CA THR A 99 2.88 -11.87 10.21
C THR A 99 3.02 -12.09 8.70
N LYS A 100 1.95 -11.79 7.97
CA LYS A 100 1.98 -11.73 6.51
C LYS A 100 1.57 -10.35 6.06
N ILE A 101 2.11 -9.91 4.93
CA ILE A 101 1.60 -8.75 4.23
C ILE A 101 0.61 -9.27 3.19
N SER A 102 -0.63 -8.82 3.27
CA SER A 102 -1.68 -9.19 2.32
C SER A 102 -1.90 -8.05 1.35
N ALA A 103 -1.77 -8.31 0.06
CA ALA A 103 -2.09 -7.34 -1.00
C ALA A 103 -3.53 -7.59 -1.42
N ILE A 104 -4.41 -6.62 -1.19
CA ILE A 104 -5.84 -6.75 -1.43
C ILE A 104 -6.36 -5.60 -2.28
N ARG A 105 -7.46 -5.84 -2.98
CA ARG A 105 -8.17 -4.79 -3.69
C ARG A 105 -9.03 -4.00 -2.71
N VAL A 106 -8.97 -2.66 -2.79
CA VAL A 106 -9.81 -1.79 -1.97
C VAL A 106 -11.25 -1.85 -2.49
N ASN A 107 -12.20 -2.03 -1.57
CA ASN A 107 -13.63 -1.95 -1.83
C ASN A 107 -14.32 -1.16 -0.72
N GLU A 108 -15.66 -1.23 -0.65
CA GLU A 108 -16.43 -0.45 0.32
C GLU A 108 -16.19 -0.88 1.78
N GLN A 109 -15.82 -2.14 1.99
CA GLN A 109 -15.55 -2.66 3.34
C GLN A 109 -14.06 -2.60 3.62
N ILE A 110 -13.71 -2.16 4.82
CA ILE A 110 -12.31 -2.02 5.23
C ILE A 110 -11.64 -3.39 5.25
N ASP A 111 -10.50 -3.51 4.55
CA ASP A 111 -9.61 -4.66 4.55
C ASP A 111 -10.30 -6.00 4.24
N SER A 112 -11.33 -5.97 3.42
CA SER A 112 -12.11 -7.16 3.08
C SER A 112 -12.24 -7.44 1.59
N GLY A 113 -11.48 -6.71 0.77
CA GLY A 113 -11.46 -6.94 -0.67
C GLY A 113 -10.76 -8.23 -1.07
N PRO A 114 -10.84 -8.62 -2.35
CA PRO A 114 -10.15 -9.80 -2.85
C PRO A 114 -8.65 -9.73 -2.58
N ILE A 115 -8.08 -10.86 -2.17
CA ILE A 115 -6.65 -10.98 -1.87
C ILE A 115 -5.91 -11.36 -3.14
N TYR A 116 -4.93 -10.54 -3.56
CA TYR A 116 -4.08 -10.84 -4.70
C TYR A 116 -2.90 -11.73 -4.32
N LEU A 117 -2.28 -11.45 -3.17
CA LEU A 117 -1.01 -12.07 -2.79
C LEU A 117 -0.77 -11.89 -1.30
N LYS A 118 -0.04 -12.86 -0.70
CA LYS A 118 0.47 -12.73 0.67
C LYS A 118 1.96 -13.04 0.68
N LYS A 119 2.71 -12.31 1.52
CA LYS A 119 4.13 -12.54 1.77
C LYS A 119 4.40 -12.48 3.26
N GLU A 120 5.35 -13.28 3.72
CA GLU A 120 5.74 -13.30 5.13
C GLU A 120 6.54 -12.05 5.52
N LEU A 121 6.34 -11.57 6.75
CA LEU A 121 7.02 -10.43 7.33
C LEU A 121 7.42 -10.75 8.77
N SER A 122 8.72 -10.67 9.08
CA SER A 122 9.20 -10.80 10.45
C SER A 122 8.94 -9.51 11.22
N LEU A 123 8.52 -9.64 12.48
CA LEU A 123 8.28 -8.54 13.40
C LEU A 123 9.45 -8.33 14.38
N ASP A 124 10.61 -8.91 14.10
CA ASP A 124 11.80 -8.71 14.92
C ASP A 124 12.40 -7.32 14.69
N GLY A 125 12.86 -6.70 15.77
CA GLY A 125 13.53 -5.41 15.72
C GLY A 125 12.63 -4.24 16.06
N SER A 126 13.13 -3.03 15.81
CA SER A 126 12.40 -1.79 16.03
C SER A 126 11.29 -1.59 14.99
N ALA A 127 10.35 -0.70 15.28
CA ALA A 127 9.29 -0.33 14.34
C ALA A 127 9.87 0.15 13.00
N GLY A 128 10.92 0.99 13.06
CA GLY A 128 11.58 1.47 11.84
C GLY A 128 12.19 0.35 11.02
N GLU A 129 12.83 -0.63 11.66
CA GLU A 129 13.40 -1.79 10.99
C GLU A 129 12.32 -2.65 10.34
N ILE A 130 11.19 -2.84 11.02
CA ILE A 130 10.06 -3.61 10.49
C ILE A 130 9.46 -2.91 9.27
N PHE A 131 9.21 -1.62 9.34
CA PHE A 131 8.70 -0.86 8.21
C PHE A 131 9.66 -0.87 7.02
N ASN A 132 10.96 -0.73 7.28
CA ASN A 132 11.97 -0.83 6.23
C ASN A 132 11.97 -2.20 5.58
N ARG A 133 11.87 -3.26 6.36
CA ARG A 133 11.78 -4.64 5.86
C ARG A 133 10.53 -4.83 5.02
N SER A 134 9.39 -4.28 5.46
CA SER A 134 8.14 -4.38 4.72
C SER A 134 8.22 -3.72 3.34
N SER A 135 8.97 -2.63 3.22
CA SER A 135 9.11 -1.92 1.95
C SER A 135 9.88 -2.72 0.89
N LEU A 136 10.65 -3.72 1.31
CA LEU A 136 11.46 -4.55 0.40
C LEU A 136 10.71 -5.81 -0.07
N ILE A 137 9.56 -6.09 0.49
CA ILE A 137 8.73 -7.24 0.13
C ILE A 137 7.74 -6.84 -0.97
#